data_35075554dcc8773360ec0ab9fa730b68
#
_entry.id   35075554dcc8773360ec0ab9fa730b68
#
_cell.length_a   1.000
_cell.length_b   1.000
_cell.length_c   1.000
_cell.angle_alpha   90.00
_cell.angle_beta   90.00
_cell.angle_gamma   90.00
#
_symmetry.space_group_name_H-M   'P 1'
#
loop_
_entity.id
_entity.type
_entity.pdbx_description
1 polymer ?
#
loop_
_entity_poly.entity_id
_entity_poly.type
_entity_poly.pdbx_seq_one_letter_code
_entity_poly.pdbx_strand_id
1 'polypeptide(L)'
;GKNVIVSKTFSKIYGLAGFRIGYLIAPSHLSKKIRENVVAMSNVLAIAAADKALEDKEFYDFSLSKIKEGREMITATLDKLGLNYVPSNTNFVFFHSKKHIDDLGKKMLKEGVKIGRPFPPFYDWCRISVGTLEEVKAFTNALERVYDLG
;
A
#
# COMPACT_ATOMS: atom_id res chain seq x y z
N GLY A 1 -21.40 -23.27 -5.35
CA GLY A 1 -20.36 -22.26 -5.21
C GLY A 1 -20.70 -21.26 -4.12
N LYS A 2 -19.69 -20.63 -3.53
CA LYS A 2 -19.91 -19.57 -2.51
C LYS A 2 -20.22 -18.25 -3.19
N ASN A 3 -21.10 -17.43 -2.60
CA ASN A 3 -21.40 -16.06 -3.04
C ASN A 3 -20.28 -15.12 -2.57
N VAL A 4 -19.16 -15.10 -3.33
CA VAL A 4 -18.00 -14.26 -3.04
C VAL A 4 -17.76 -13.31 -4.21
N ILE A 5 -17.47 -12.05 -3.90
CA ILE A 5 -17.03 -11.04 -4.85
C ILE A 5 -15.60 -10.65 -4.48
N VAL A 6 -14.67 -10.79 -5.43
CA VAL A 6 -13.29 -10.35 -5.29
C VAL A 6 -13.12 -9.04 -6.05
N SER A 7 -12.79 -7.97 -5.34
CA SER A 7 -12.47 -6.66 -5.93
C SER A 7 -10.98 -6.52 -6.15
N LYS A 8 -10.59 -6.09 -7.34
CA LYS A 8 -9.21 -5.81 -7.73
C LYS A 8 -9.10 -4.39 -8.27
N THR A 9 -7.93 -3.78 -8.10
CA THR A 9 -7.66 -2.41 -8.55
C THR A 9 -6.41 -2.36 -9.41
N PHE A 10 -6.40 -1.45 -10.38
CA PHE A 10 -5.20 -1.09 -11.14
C PHE A 10 -4.40 0.05 -10.50
N SER A 11 -4.87 0.57 -9.36
CA SER A 11 -4.30 1.76 -8.71
C SER A 11 -2.92 1.54 -8.07
N LYS A 12 -2.48 0.31 -7.84
CA LYS A 12 -1.24 0.00 -7.11
C LYS A 12 -0.18 -0.60 -8.03
N ILE A 13 -0.12 -1.92 -8.10
CA ILE A 13 0.93 -2.65 -8.82
C ILE A 13 1.00 -2.32 -10.33
N TYR A 14 -0.12 -1.92 -10.94
CA TYR A 14 -0.19 -1.49 -12.32
C TYR A 14 0.04 0.02 -12.54
N GLY A 15 0.25 0.80 -11.48
CA GLY A 15 0.56 2.23 -11.57
C GLY A 15 -0.58 3.14 -12.05
N LEU A 16 -1.80 2.64 -12.21
CA LEU A 16 -2.92 3.36 -12.85
C LEU A 16 -3.86 4.05 -11.84
N ALA A 17 -3.34 4.57 -10.73
CA ALA A 17 -4.16 5.19 -9.67
C ALA A 17 -5.01 6.36 -10.17
N GLY A 18 -4.47 7.19 -11.07
CA GLY A 18 -5.16 8.36 -11.64
C GLY A 18 -6.32 8.01 -12.56
N PHE A 19 -6.31 6.83 -13.18
CA PHE A 19 -7.36 6.39 -14.10
C PHE A 19 -8.65 5.92 -13.41
N ARG A 20 -8.63 5.71 -12.10
CA ARG A 20 -9.80 5.31 -11.29
C ARG A 20 -10.48 4.05 -11.80
N ILE A 21 -9.73 2.98 -12.07
CA ILE A 21 -10.22 1.74 -12.64
C ILE A 21 -9.88 0.52 -11.78
N GLY A 22 -10.78 -0.45 -11.79
CA GLY A 22 -10.67 -1.75 -11.14
C GLY A 22 -11.65 -2.74 -11.76
N TYR A 23 -11.67 -3.97 -11.27
CA TYR A 23 -12.58 -5.00 -11.73
C TYR A 23 -13.06 -5.89 -10.59
N LEU A 24 -14.15 -6.58 -10.84
CA LEU A 24 -14.73 -7.55 -9.94
C LEU A 24 -14.71 -8.96 -10.56
N ILE A 25 -14.40 -9.93 -9.72
CA ILE A 25 -14.53 -11.35 -10.06
C ILE A 25 -15.63 -11.91 -9.17
N ALA A 26 -16.68 -12.45 -9.76
CA ALA A 26 -17.84 -12.97 -9.04
C ALA A 26 -18.53 -14.09 -9.84
N PRO A 27 -19.33 -14.95 -9.19
CA PRO A 27 -20.22 -15.86 -9.89
C PRO A 27 -21.12 -15.13 -10.89
N SER A 28 -21.47 -15.77 -12.01
CA SER A 28 -22.19 -15.14 -13.14
C SER A 28 -23.49 -14.46 -12.73
N HIS A 29 -24.26 -15.06 -11.81
CA HIS A 29 -25.52 -14.46 -11.32
C HIS A 29 -25.29 -13.18 -10.53
N LEU A 30 -24.17 -13.05 -9.76
CA LEU A 30 -23.81 -11.82 -9.06
C LEU A 30 -23.25 -10.78 -10.04
N SER A 31 -22.38 -11.20 -10.96
CA SER A 31 -21.84 -10.31 -12.01
C SER A 31 -22.95 -9.70 -12.85
N LYS A 32 -23.99 -10.48 -13.20
CA LYS A 32 -25.15 -9.98 -13.92
C LYS A 32 -25.90 -8.92 -13.10
N LYS A 33 -26.23 -9.19 -11.84
CA LYS A 33 -26.89 -8.22 -10.96
C LYS A 33 -26.11 -6.92 -10.80
N ILE A 34 -24.78 -7.01 -10.62
CA ILE A 34 -23.92 -5.82 -10.51
C ILE A 34 -24.02 -5.00 -11.80
N ARG A 35 -23.85 -5.63 -12.96
CA ARG A 35 -23.88 -4.97 -14.27
C ARG A 35 -25.21 -4.27 -14.55
N GLU A 36 -26.32 -4.88 -14.17
CA GLU A 36 -27.67 -4.32 -14.34
C GLU A 36 -27.92 -3.09 -13.44
N ASN A 37 -27.11 -2.90 -12.38
CA ASN A 37 -27.25 -1.79 -11.43
C ASN A 37 -26.13 -0.75 -11.54
N VAL A 38 -25.18 -0.90 -12.47
CA VAL A 38 -24.16 0.12 -12.75
C VAL A 38 -24.78 1.19 -13.66
N VAL A 39 -24.90 2.41 -13.12
CA VAL A 39 -25.51 3.56 -13.84
C VAL A 39 -24.48 4.46 -14.49
N ALA A 40 -23.19 4.26 -14.24
CA ALA A 40 -22.10 5.06 -14.81
C ALA A 40 -21.24 4.22 -15.76
N MET A 41 -20.81 4.83 -16.86
CA MET A 41 -19.84 4.22 -17.77
C MET A 41 -18.41 4.45 -17.24
N SER A 42 -17.59 3.42 -17.31
CA SER A 42 -16.15 3.56 -17.04
C SER A 42 -15.49 4.43 -18.13
N ASN A 43 -14.46 5.17 -17.74
CA ASN A 43 -13.66 5.95 -18.68
C ASN A 43 -13.00 5.02 -19.72
N VAL A 44 -13.24 5.28 -21.00
CA VAL A 44 -12.74 4.46 -22.11
C VAL A 44 -11.21 4.40 -22.14
N LEU A 45 -10.53 5.52 -21.85
CA LEU A 45 -9.06 5.55 -21.79
C LEU A 45 -8.54 4.71 -20.62
N ALA A 46 -9.27 4.70 -19.50
CA ALA A 46 -8.92 3.85 -18.35
C ALA A 46 -9.06 2.36 -18.69
N ILE A 47 -10.09 1.98 -19.44
CA ILE A 47 -10.28 0.59 -19.90
C ILE A 47 -9.12 0.18 -20.81
N ALA A 48 -8.80 1.00 -21.82
CA ALA A 48 -7.70 0.72 -22.75
C ALA A 48 -6.33 0.64 -22.04
N ALA A 49 -6.08 1.54 -21.06
CA ALA A 49 -4.87 1.50 -20.25
C ALA A 49 -4.81 0.24 -19.38
N ALA A 50 -5.93 -0.16 -18.77
CA ALA A 50 -5.99 -1.37 -17.94
C ALA A 50 -5.76 -2.64 -18.76
N ASP A 51 -6.33 -2.71 -19.96
CA ASP A 51 -6.15 -3.83 -20.89
C ASP A 51 -4.66 -3.98 -21.25
N LYS A 52 -4.00 -2.89 -21.63
CA LYS A 52 -2.56 -2.90 -21.90
C LYS A 52 -1.71 -3.24 -20.68
N ALA A 53 -2.08 -2.74 -19.50
CA ALA A 53 -1.36 -3.05 -18.26
C ALA A 53 -1.43 -4.54 -17.87
N LEU A 54 -2.49 -5.26 -18.26
CA LEU A 54 -2.59 -6.71 -18.04
C LEU A 54 -1.63 -7.52 -18.92
N GLU A 55 -1.26 -6.98 -20.08
CA GLU A 55 -0.29 -7.58 -21.00
C GLU A 55 1.17 -7.30 -20.59
N ASP A 56 1.40 -6.20 -19.86
CA ASP A 56 2.74 -5.74 -19.41
C ASP A 56 3.22 -6.52 -18.18
N LYS A 57 3.65 -7.75 -18.44
CA LYS A 57 4.17 -8.63 -17.41
C LYS A 57 5.51 -8.14 -16.86
N GLU A 58 6.33 -7.50 -17.65
CA GLU A 58 7.63 -6.96 -17.23
C GLU A 58 7.45 -5.88 -16.16
N PHE A 59 6.58 -4.90 -16.40
CA PHE A 59 6.27 -3.86 -15.42
C PHE A 59 5.62 -4.43 -14.15
N TYR A 60 4.74 -5.43 -14.31
CA TYR A 60 4.12 -6.09 -13.16
C TYR A 60 5.17 -6.76 -12.26
N ASP A 61 6.05 -7.58 -12.83
CA ASP A 61 7.09 -8.31 -12.11
C ASP A 61 8.12 -7.32 -11.49
N PHE A 62 8.51 -6.27 -12.21
CA PHE A 62 9.33 -5.18 -11.69
C PHE A 62 8.68 -4.53 -10.46
N SER A 63 7.42 -4.10 -10.57
CA SER A 63 6.70 -3.45 -9.48
C SER A 63 6.57 -4.37 -8.26
N LEU A 64 6.24 -5.64 -8.47
CA LEU A 64 6.12 -6.63 -7.41
C LEU A 64 7.45 -6.83 -6.68
N SER A 65 8.56 -6.94 -7.42
CA SER A 65 9.90 -7.11 -6.85
C SER A 65 10.31 -5.91 -6.01
N LYS A 66 10.05 -4.68 -6.49
CA LYS A 66 10.39 -3.44 -5.78
C LYS A 66 9.56 -3.24 -4.51
N ILE A 67 8.28 -3.58 -4.55
CA ILE A 67 7.41 -3.58 -3.36
C ILE A 67 7.91 -4.60 -2.33
N LYS A 68 8.31 -5.79 -2.77
CA LYS A 68 8.84 -6.83 -1.89
C LYS A 68 10.15 -6.37 -1.23
N GLU A 69 11.10 -5.90 -2.02
CA GLU A 69 12.40 -5.39 -1.56
C GLU A 69 12.23 -4.27 -0.53
N GLY A 70 11.43 -3.25 -0.85
CA GLY A 70 11.18 -2.13 0.07
C GLY A 70 10.48 -2.56 1.36
N ARG A 71 9.54 -3.50 1.29
CA ARG A 71 8.90 -4.06 2.48
C ARG A 71 9.88 -4.81 3.37
N GLU A 72 10.76 -5.63 2.78
CA GLU A 72 11.79 -6.37 3.51
C GLU A 72 12.77 -5.42 4.21
N MET A 73 13.17 -4.30 3.57
CA MET A 73 13.98 -3.27 4.20
C MET A 73 13.29 -2.64 5.41
N ILE A 74 12.00 -2.32 5.30
CA ILE A 74 11.22 -1.75 6.40
C ILE A 74 11.14 -2.75 7.55
N THR A 75 10.77 -4.01 7.30
CA THR A 75 10.61 -5.01 8.34
C THR A 75 11.94 -5.35 9.03
N ALA A 76 13.03 -5.44 8.28
CA ALA A 76 14.37 -5.64 8.86
C ALA A 76 14.75 -4.50 9.83
N THR A 77 14.41 -3.26 9.50
CA THR A 77 14.65 -2.12 10.40
C THR A 77 13.74 -2.20 11.64
N LEU A 78 12.47 -2.58 11.48
CA LEU A 78 11.57 -2.76 12.61
C LEU A 78 12.04 -3.88 13.56
N ASP A 79 12.52 -4.99 13.01
CA ASP A 79 13.11 -6.11 13.78
C ASP A 79 14.34 -5.63 14.57
N LYS A 80 15.25 -4.88 13.93
CA LYS A 80 16.42 -4.29 14.58
C LYS A 80 16.04 -3.39 15.76
N LEU A 81 14.96 -2.62 15.62
CA LEU A 81 14.45 -1.70 16.66
C LEU A 81 13.51 -2.37 17.67
N GLY A 82 13.24 -3.67 17.55
CA GLY A 82 12.32 -4.41 18.40
C GLY A 82 10.88 -3.86 18.33
N LEU A 83 10.43 -3.42 17.16
CA LEU A 83 9.09 -2.89 16.91
C LEU A 83 8.21 -3.96 16.25
N ASN A 84 7.12 -4.32 16.90
CA ASN A 84 6.18 -5.31 16.39
C ASN A 84 5.41 -4.78 15.17
N TYR A 85 5.15 -5.63 14.20
CA TYR A 85 4.36 -5.30 13.01
C TYR A 85 3.44 -6.45 12.59
N VAL A 86 2.42 -6.13 11.82
CA VAL A 86 1.53 -7.13 11.21
C VAL A 86 2.19 -7.67 9.95
N PRO A 87 2.35 -9.00 9.80
CA PRO A 87 2.84 -9.60 8.55
C PRO A 87 2.05 -9.10 7.35
N SER A 88 2.72 -8.61 6.32
CA SER A 88 2.08 -7.95 5.18
C SER A 88 2.48 -8.57 3.85
N ASN A 89 1.48 -8.80 2.99
CA ASN A 89 1.64 -9.08 1.56
C ASN A 89 1.15 -7.92 0.68
N THR A 90 0.97 -6.75 1.30
CA THR A 90 0.50 -5.54 0.63
C THR A 90 1.66 -4.60 0.27
N ASN A 91 1.35 -3.43 -0.28
CA ASN A 91 2.31 -2.36 -0.54
C ASN A 91 2.49 -1.40 0.64
N PHE A 92 2.23 -1.86 1.86
CA PHE A 92 2.45 -1.11 3.10
C PHE A 92 2.79 -2.06 4.26
N VAL A 93 3.37 -1.49 5.31
CA VAL A 93 3.61 -2.15 6.60
C VAL A 93 2.85 -1.39 7.68
N PHE A 94 2.23 -2.12 8.62
CA PHE A 94 1.54 -1.56 9.77
C PHE A 94 2.25 -2.06 11.03
N PHE A 95 2.84 -1.15 11.80
CA PHE A 95 3.69 -1.49 12.92
C PHE A 95 3.33 -0.70 14.18
N HIS A 96 3.59 -1.31 15.34
CA HIS A 96 3.40 -0.69 16.65
C HIS A 96 4.59 0.22 16.95
N SER A 97 4.34 1.52 17.04
CA SER A 97 5.38 2.55 17.19
C SER A 97 5.88 2.74 18.62
N LYS A 98 5.25 2.13 19.62
CA LYS A 98 5.50 2.38 21.06
C LYS A 98 5.43 3.88 21.44
N LYS A 99 4.94 4.73 20.57
CA LYS A 99 4.78 6.17 20.72
C LYS A 99 3.45 6.58 20.09
N HIS A 100 2.84 7.65 20.59
CA HIS A 100 1.68 8.22 19.91
C HIS A 100 2.06 8.67 18.50
N ILE A 101 1.22 8.40 17.52
CA ILE A 101 1.52 8.62 16.09
C ILE A 101 1.85 10.08 15.77
N ASP A 102 1.22 11.03 16.47
CA ASP A 102 1.48 12.46 16.28
C ASP A 102 2.87 12.85 16.78
N ASP A 103 3.35 12.22 17.86
CA ASP A 103 4.69 12.47 18.41
C ASP A 103 5.76 11.81 17.54
N LEU A 104 5.51 10.59 17.07
CA LEU A 104 6.36 9.97 16.05
C LEU A 104 6.40 10.86 14.80
N GLY A 105 5.26 11.35 14.35
CA GLY A 105 5.16 12.21 13.15
C GLY A 105 5.99 13.49 13.28
N LYS A 106 5.96 14.16 14.44
CA LYS A 106 6.78 15.34 14.70
C LYS A 106 8.28 15.04 14.68
N LYS A 107 8.69 13.90 15.27
CA LYS A 107 10.09 13.46 15.28
C LYS A 107 10.58 13.08 13.87
N MET A 108 9.80 12.29 13.14
CA MET A 108 10.12 11.90 11.76
C MET A 108 10.18 13.10 10.81
N LEU A 109 9.30 14.09 11.01
CA LEU A 109 9.31 15.31 10.20
C LEU A 109 10.59 16.14 10.40
N LYS A 110 11.14 16.18 11.62
CA LYS A 110 12.45 16.82 11.87
C LYS A 110 13.59 16.13 11.12
N GLU A 111 13.46 14.83 10.87
CA GLU A 111 14.39 14.05 10.06
C GLU A 111 14.08 14.13 8.54
N GLY A 112 13.16 15.02 8.13
CA GLY A 112 12.78 15.22 6.74
C GLY A 112 11.78 14.20 6.18
N VAL A 113 11.18 13.35 7.03
CA VAL A 113 10.27 12.30 6.60
C VAL A 113 8.87 12.55 7.16
N LYS A 114 7.89 12.73 6.27
CA LYS A 114 6.47 12.85 6.62
C LYS A 114 5.82 11.47 6.62
N ILE A 115 5.32 11.04 7.76
CA ILE A 115 4.53 9.80 7.89
C ILE A 115 3.04 10.05 7.73
N GLY A 116 2.25 8.95 7.61
CA GLY A 116 0.81 9.02 7.38
C GLY A 116 0.01 9.50 8.58
N ARG A 117 -1.31 9.62 8.36
CA ARG A 117 -2.29 10.01 9.40
C ARG A 117 -2.50 8.89 10.44
N PRO A 118 -3.05 9.21 11.62
CA PRO A 118 -3.50 8.21 12.58
C PRO A 118 -4.62 7.32 12.01
N PHE A 119 -4.73 6.12 12.56
CA PHE A 119 -5.80 5.13 12.26
C PHE A 119 -6.57 4.78 13.53
N PRO A 120 -7.54 5.60 13.97
CA PRO A 120 -8.30 5.32 15.19
C PRO A 120 -8.92 3.92 15.19
N PRO A 121 -8.89 3.19 16.30
CA PRO A 121 -8.38 3.61 17.61
C PRO A 121 -6.87 3.35 17.83
N PHE A 122 -6.12 2.99 16.80
CA PHE A 122 -4.71 2.59 16.84
C PHE A 122 -3.76 3.80 16.78
N TYR A 123 -3.76 4.62 17.83
CA TYR A 123 -2.95 5.85 17.89
C TYR A 123 -1.46 5.61 18.16
N ASP A 124 -1.09 4.41 18.57
CA ASP A 124 0.28 3.94 18.79
C ASP A 124 0.79 3.04 17.63
N TRP A 125 0.06 3.04 16.51
CA TRP A 125 0.42 2.31 15.29
C TRP A 125 0.66 3.25 14.13
N CYS A 126 1.67 2.93 13.34
CA CYS A 126 2.02 3.65 12.13
C CYS A 126 1.85 2.76 10.91
N ARG A 127 1.18 3.28 9.87
CA ARG A 127 1.15 2.66 8.55
C ARG A 127 2.08 3.40 7.60
N ILE A 128 3.07 2.69 7.08
CA ILE A 128 3.99 3.20 6.07
C ILE A 128 3.77 2.48 4.74
N SER A 129 3.58 3.23 3.67
CA SER A 129 3.51 2.69 2.31
C SER A 129 4.91 2.50 1.76
N VAL A 130 5.12 1.44 1.01
CA VAL A 130 6.36 1.22 0.26
C VAL A 130 6.37 2.19 -0.92
N GLY A 131 7.34 3.09 -0.93
CA GLY A 131 7.65 4.00 -2.03
C GLY A 131 8.81 3.49 -2.89
N THR A 132 9.60 4.40 -3.47
CA THR A 132 10.86 4.04 -4.10
C THR A 132 11.86 3.53 -3.06
N LEU A 133 12.89 2.81 -3.49
CA LEU A 133 13.91 2.29 -2.55
C LEU A 133 14.67 3.42 -1.86
N GLU A 134 14.84 4.56 -2.51
CA GLU A 134 15.44 5.78 -1.94
C GLU A 134 14.56 6.33 -0.82
N GLU A 135 13.25 6.43 -1.04
CA GLU A 135 12.28 6.87 -0.01
C GLU A 135 12.23 5.88 1.16
N VAL A 136 12.28 4.58 0.88
CA VAL A 136 12.34 3.55 1.94
C VAL A 136 13.62 3.68 2.75
N LYS A 137 14.78 3.90 2.12
CA LYS A 137 16.06 4.15 2.82
C LYS A 137 16.00 5.42 3.66
N ALA A 138 15.44 6.51 3.13
CA ALA A 138 15.27 7.73 3.89
C ALA A 138 14.39 7.51 5.14
N PHE A 139 13.28 6.77 4.97
CA PHE A 139 12.40 6.42 6.09
C PHE A 139 13.11 5.56 7.14
N THR A 140 13.79 4.47 6.74
CA THR A 140 14.44 3.55 7.68
C THR A 140 15.57 4.24 8.45
N ASN A 141 16.40 5.03 7.78
CA ASN A 141 17.46 5.81 8.41
C ASN A 141 16.90 6.85 9.42
N ALA A 142 15.83 7.55 9.05
CA ALA A 142 15.17 8.49 9.94
C ALA A 142 14.55 7.78 11.16
N LEU A 143 13.94 6.62 10.94
CA LEU A 143 13.34 5.83 12.01
C LEU A 143 14.39 5.36 13.01
N GLU A 144 15.53 4.85 12.56
CA GLU A 144 16.65 4.48 13.42
C GLU A 144 17.09 5.67 14.28
N ARG A 145 17.36 6.83 13.70
CA ARG A 145 17.74 8.04 14.46
C ARG A 145 16.70 8.46 15.51
N VAL A 146 15.42 8.34 15.19
CA VAL A 146 14.32 8.70 16.12
C VAL A 146 14.23 7.74 17.30
N TYR A 147 14.67 6.49 17.15
CA TYR A 147 14.66 5.48 18.22
C TYR A 147 16.01 5.37 18.93
N ASP A 148 17.14 5.65 18.27
CA ASP A 148 18.47 5.65 18.90
C ASP A 148 18.69 6.90 19.78
N LEU A 149 18.02 8.01 19.47
CA LEU A 149 18.08 9.27 20.24
C LEU A 149 17.04 9.36 21.37
N GLY A 150 16.27 8.34 21.60
CA GLY A 150 15.23 8.23 22.63
C GLY A 150 15.52 7.19 23.67
#